data_564dd761846fc7ab037aa386efb97e21
#
_entry.id   564dd761846fc7ab037aa386efb97e21
#
_cell.length_a   1.000
_cell.length_b   1.000
_cell.length_c   1.000
_cell.angle_alpha   90.00
_cell.angle_beta   90.00
_cell.angle_gamma   90.00
#
_symmetry.space_group_name_H-M   'P 1'
#
loop_
_entity.id
_entity.type
_entity.pdbx_description
1 polymer ?
#
loop_
_entity_poly.entity_id
_entity_poly.type
_entity_poly.pdbx_seq_one_letter_code
_entity_poly.pdbx_strand_id
1 'polypeptide(L)'
;MQEKDMVSDILAGTKASINNYTKAITECANQQLRSTFVQLRNEAEQFQYQLFQIAEQKGYYTPAPPADSHSIQEVKSGLTGGGMK
;
A
#
# COMPACT_ATOMS: atom_id res chain seq x y z
N MET A 1 -2.72 -25.03 5.59
CA MET A 1 -3.23 -23.70 5.25
C MET A 1 -3.54 -23.65 3.76
N GLN A 2 -4.67 -23.09 3.40
CA GLN A 2 -5.04 -22.96 2.00
C GLN A 2 -4.20 -21.86 1.33
N GLU A 3 -3.99 -22.00 0.03
CA GLU A 3 -3.22 -21.01 -0.74
C GLU A 3 -3.76 -19.60 -0.58
N LYS A 4 -5.09 -19.45 -0.60
CA LYS A 4 -5.74 -18.17 -0.39
C LYS A 4 -5.32 -17.52 0.94
N ASP A 5 -5.27 -18.31 2.00
CA ASP A 5 -4.93 -17.80 3.34
C ASP A 5 -3.45 -17.40 3.41
N MET A 6 -2.58 -18.18 2.78
CA MET A 6 -1.17 -17.84 2.71
C MET A 6 -0.94 -16.52 1.98
N VAL A 7 -1.61 -16.34 0.84
CA VAL A 7 -1.50 -15.11 0.05
C VAL A 7 -2.03 -13.91 0.86
N SER A 8 -3.16 -14.07 1.52
CA SER A 8 -3.75 -13.00 2.35
C SER A 8 -2.82 -12.59 3.49
N ASP A 9 -2.20 -13.57 4.16
CA ASP A 9 -1.28 -13.31 5.26
C ASP A 9 -0.03 -12.58 4.77
N ILE A 10 0.51 -12.98 3.63
CA ILE A 10 1.69 -12.33 3.06
C ILE A 10 1.37 -10.91 2.64
N LEU A 11 0.21 -10.68 2.01
CA LEU A 11 -0.22 -9.34 1.65
C LEU A 11 -0.34 -8.43 2.87
N ALA A 12 -0.95 -8.92 3.94
CA ALA A 12 -1.07 -8.15 5.18
C ALA A 12 0.30 -7.84 5.78
N GLY A 13 1.19 -8.84 5.81
CA GLY A 13 2.53 -8.67 6.32
C GLY A 13 3.36 -7.68 5.49
N THR A 14 3.22 -7.72 4.17
CA THR A 14 3.94 -6.79 3.29
C THR A 14 3.47 -5.37 3.51
N LYS A 15 2.15 -5.15 3.66
CA LYS A 15 1.62 -3.82 3.94
C LYS A 15 2.15 -3.27 5.26
N ALA A 16 2.21 -4.11 6.30
CA ALA A 16 2.78 -3.71 7.58
C ALA A 16 4.26 -3.35 7.45
N SER A 17 5.02 -4.12 6.66
CA SER A 17 6.44 -3.84 6.42
C SER A 17 6.63 -2.51 5.70
N ILE A 18 5.82 -2.20 4.69
CA ILE A 18 5.87 -0.93 3.98
C ILE A 18 5.65 0.23 4.94
N ASN A 19 4.67 0.11 5.83
CA ASN A 19 4.39 1.14 6.83
C ASN A 19 5.56 1.31 7.80
N ASN A 20 6.20 0.23 8.22
CA ASN A 20 7.36 0.27 9.09
C ASN A 20 8.56 0.93 8.42
N TYR A 21 8.81 0.62 7.16
CA TYR A 21 9.88 1.27 6.38
C TYR A 21 9.63 2.76 6.24
N THR A 22 8.39 3.14 5.94
CA THR A 22 8.02 4.55 5.80
C THR A 22 8.27 5.31 7.09
N LYS A 23 7.88 4.74 8.23
CA LYS A 23 8.14 5.33 9.53
C LYS A 23 9.64 5.46 9.79
N ALA A 24 10.42 4.42 9.50
CA ALA A 24 11.87 4.45 9.68
C ALA A 24 12.51 5.55 8.82
N ILE A 25 12.06 5.71 7.57
CA ILE A 25 12.56 6.75 6.66
C ILE A 25 12.34 8.14 7.27
N THR A 26 11.15 8.38 7.82
CA THR A 26 10.82 9.69 8.37
C THR A 26 11.60 10.02 9.64
N GLU A 27 12.05 9.01 10.38
CA GLU A 27 12.77 9.18 11.64
C GLU A 27 14.27 9.07 11.50
N CYS A 28 14.79 8.66 10.33
CA CYS A 28 16.19 8.38 10.14
C CYS A 28 16.98 9.62 9.77
N ALA A 29 17.99 9.95 10.57
CA ALA A 29 18.85 11.11 10.31
C ALA A 29 20.03 10.76 9.40
N ASN A 30 20.44 9.49 9.36
CA ASN A 30 21.57 9.04 8.53
C ASN A 30 21.10 8.83 7.10
N GLN A 31 21.71 9.58 6.17
CA GLN A 31 21.26 9.54 4.77
C GLN A 31 21.50 8.19 4.09
N GLN A 32 22.59 7.53 4.41
CA GLN A 32 22.90 6.23 3.82
C GLN A 32 21.90 5.18 4.27
N LEU A 33 21.60 5.16 5.55
CA LEU A 33 20.59 4.26 6.09
C LEU A 33 19.21 4.58 5.55
N ARG A 34 18.90 5.87 5.45
CA ARG A 34 17.64 6.32 4.88
C ARG A 34 17.46 5.84 3.44
N SER A 35 18.50 5.96 2.61
CA SER A 35 18.48 5.50 1.23
C SER A 35 18.24 3.99 1.15
N THR A 36 18.83 3.23 2.04
CA THR A 36 18.62 1.78 2.11
C THR A 36 17.16 1.47 2.44
N PHE A 37 16.58 2.16 3.40
CA PHE A 37 15.16 1.96 3.74
C PHE A 37 14.23 2.35 2.58
N VAL A 38 14.55 3.41 1.85
CA VAL A 38 13.77 3.80 0.67
C VAL A 38 13.80 2.69 -0.38
N GLN A 39 14.98 2.12 -0.62
CA GLN A 39 15.13 1.01 -1.57
C GLN A 39 14.32 -0.20 -1.14
N LEU A 40 14.42 -0.58 0.13
CA LEU A 40 13.68 -1.71 0.66
C LEU A 40 12.16 -1.50 0.58
N ARG A 41 11.71 -0.28 0.89
CA ARG A 41 10.30 0.05 0.76
C ARG A 41 9.81 -0.09 -0.68
N ASN A 42 10.58 0.43 -1.62
CA ASN A 42 10.21 0.36 -3.04
C ASN A 42 10.15 -1.08 -3.53
N GLU A 43 11.07 -1.92 -3.11
CA GLU A 43 11.06 -3.34 -3.43
C GLU A 43 9.85 -4.04 -2.81
N ALA A 44 9.52 -3.70 -1.57
CA ALA A 44 8.35 -4.26 -0.90
C ALA A 44 7.05 -3.85 -1.58
N GLU A 45 6.96 -2.61 -2.07
CA GLU A 45 5.79 -2.14 -2.81
C GLU A 45 5.63 -2.89 -4.14
N GLN A 46 6.72 -3.12 -4.86
CA GLN A 46 6.67 -3.89 -6.11
C GLN A 46 6.24 -5.32 -5.86
N PHE A 47 6.78 -5.94 -4.83
CA PHE A 47 6.41 -7.30 -4.45
C PHE A 47 4.94 -7.38 -4.08
N GLN A 48 4.47 -6.45 -3.27
CA GLN A 48 3.08 -6.38 -2.84
C GLN A 48 2.15 -6.23 -4.05
N TYR A 49 2.50 -5.37 -4.99
CA TYR A 49 1.69 -5.14 -6.17
C TYR A 49 1.60 -6.40 -7.05
N GLN A 50 2.72 -7.08 -7.26
CA GLN A 50 2.74 -8.31 -8.04
C GLN A 50 1.88 -9.40 -7.39
N LEU A 51 2.02 -9.55 -6.07
CA LEU A 51 1.23 -10.54 -5.34
C LEU A 51 -0.26 -10.19 -5.36
N PHE A 52 -0.57 -8.91 -5.24
CA PHE A 52 -1.94 -8.42 -5.33
C PHE A 52 -2.56 -8.78 -6.68
N GLN A 53 -1.83 -8.59 -7.78
CA GLN A 53 -2.33 -8.93 -9.11
C GLN A 53 -2.61 -10.42 -9.23
N ILE A 54 -1.73 -11.27 -8.70
CA ILE A 54 -1.93 -12.71 -8.71
C ILE A 54 -3.16 -13.09 -7.88
N ALA A 55 -3.31 -12.50 -6.69
CA ALA A 55 -4.45 -12.76 -5.83
C ALA A 55 -5.77 -12.35 -6.48
N GLU A 56 -5.76 -11.23 -7.19
CA GLU A 56 -6.94 -10.78 -7.92
C GLU A 56 -7.31 -11.74 -9.05
N GLN A 57 -6.31 -12.18 -9.83
CA GLN A 57 -6.54 -13.12 -10.93
C GLN A 57 -7.08 -14.46 -10.43
N LYS A 58 -6.63 -14.91 -9.29
CA LYS A 58 -7.07 -16.18 -8.72
C LYS A 58 -8.36 -16.06 -7.90
N GLY A 59 -8.91 -14.86 -7.75
CA GLY A 59 -10.10 -14.65 -6.96
C GLY A 59 -9.89 -14.72 -5.47
N TYR A 60 -8.64 -14.66 -4.99
CA TYR A 60 -8.34 -14.68 -3.56
C TYR A 60 -8.59 -13.34 -2.89
N TYR A 61 -8.63 -12.29 -3.66
CA TYR A 61 -8.83 -10.94 -3.17
C TYR A 61 -9.83 -10.23 -4.07
N THR A 62 -10.86 -9.67 -3.46
CA THR A 62 -11.83 -8.85 -4.18
C THR A 62 -11.50 -7.40 -3.90
N PRO A 63 -10.97 -6.66 -4.87
CA PRO A 63 -10.66 -5.25 -4.65
C PRO A 63 -11.93 -4.46 -4.41
N ALA A 64 -11.79 -3.33 -3.70
CA ALA A 64 -12.90 -2.41 -3.56
C ALA A 64 -13.36 -1.94 -4.95
N PRO A 65 -14.67 -1.78 -5.18
CA PRO A 65 -15.13 -1.27 -6.46
C PRO A 65 -14.50 0.09 -6.74
N PRO A 66 -14.21 0.40 -8.03
CA PRO A 66 -13.71 1.73 -8.36
C PRO A 66 -14.69 2.79 -7.86
N ALA A 67 -14.16 3.86 -7.29
CA ALA A 67 -14.98 4.97 -6.86
C ALA A 67 -15.69 5.59 -8.07
N ASP A 68 -16.99 5.87 -7.93
CA ASP A 68 -17.72 6.55 -8.99
C ASP A 68 -17.32 8.02 -9.07
N SER A 69 -17.80 8.72 -10.10
CA SER A 69 -17.44 10.12 -10.31
C SER A 69 -17.83 11.00 -9.12
N HIS A 70 -18.95 10.70 -8.50
CA HIS A 70 -19.46 11.46 -7.36
C HIS A 70 -18.52 11.29 -6.15
N SER A 71 -18.14 10.06 -5.85
CA SER A 71 -17.23 9.77 -4.73
C SER A 71 -15.87 10.42 -4.94
N ILE A 72 -15.33 10.35 -6.14
CA ILE A 72 -14.07 10.99 -6.48
C ILE A 72 -14.17 12.49 -6.28
N GLN A 73 -15.28 13.09 -6.72
CA GLN A 73 -15.50 14.52 -6.61
C GLN A 73 -15.62 14.96 -5.14
N GLU A 74 -16.30 14.18 -4.31
CA GLU A 74 -16.39 14.44 -2.88
C GLU A 74 -15.02 14.45 -2.21
N VAL A 75 -14.19 13.47 -2.53
CA VAL A 75 -12.83 13.39 -1.98
C VAL A 75 -12.01 14.60 -2.42
N LYS A 76 -12.07 14.96 -3.70
CA LYS A 76 -11.36 16.13 -4.22
C LYS A 76 -11.83 17.41 -3.54
N SER A 77 -13.13 17.58 -3.39
CA SER A 77 -13.68 18.77 -2.73
C SER A 77 -13.23 18.86 -1.28
N GLY A 78 -13.21 17.72 -0.56
CA GLY A 78 -12.72 17.67 0.80
C GLY A 78 -11.26 18.02 0.92
N LEU A 79 -10.45 17.58 -0.03
CA LEU A 79 -9.01 17.80 -0.01
C LEU A 79 -8.60 19.18 -0.51
N THR A 80 -9.33 19.74 -1.49
CA THR A 80 -8.90 20.96 -2.17
C THR A 80 -9.76 22.18 -1.85
N GLY A 81 -10.96 22.00 -1.35
CA GLY A 81 -11.88 23.10 -1.11
C GLY A 81 -12.40 23.18 0.30
N GLY A 82 -13.33 22.33 0.62
CA GLY A 82 -14.05 22.39 1.87
C GLY A 82 -13.27 21.94 3.08
N GLY A 83 -12.67 20.77 3.01
CA GLY A 83 -12.01 20.15 4.15
C GLY A 83 -10.69 20.79 4.52
N MET A 84 -10.09 21.50 3.62
CA MET A 84 -8.78 22.12 3.80
C MET A 84 -8.84 23.54 4.33
N LYS A 85 -10.01 24.05 4.51
CA LYS A 85 -10.21 25.41 5.01
C LYS A 85 -10.15 25.48 6.52
#